data_e3c45ad41bcf5c03dcb8758d096b0b9b
#
_entry.id   e3c45ad41bcf5c03dcb8758d096b0b9b
#
_cell.length_a   1.000
_cell.length_b   1.000
_cell.length_c   1.000
_cell.angle_alpha   90.00
_cell.angle_beta   90.00
_cell.angle_gamma   90.00
#
_symmetry.space_group_name_H-M   'P 1'
#
loop_
_entity.id
_entity.type
_entity.pdbx_description
1 polymer ?
#
loop_
_entity_poly.entity_id
_entity_poly.type
_entity_poly.pdbx_seq_one_letter_code
_entity_poly.pdbx_strand_id
1 'polypeptide(L)'
;YFERSHENTFFSIESNAYKHLTRQNSEQWEYLYPQINYDINNIKDHDFGGNVSLFNDFQNYKNLDNSYSSLASSQINWSKTNVSKNTGLIFDNRANFRIVSSSIDFKGTEKDENTIAFYPQIASKLSFPLIKINKENSQTLTPVLMPILAPYNNYTGPQAVNTGNIFSYNRATGLNNWESGPRINYGFEWFLDIKDNLDI
;
A
#
# COMPACT_ATOMS: atom_id res chain seq x y z
N TYR A 1 -0.71 -2.66 -23.89
CA TYR A 1 -0.29 -3.31 -22.66
C TYR A 1 0.83 -4.30 -22.93
N PHE A 2 1.90 -4.21 -22.15
CA PHE A 2 3.02 -5.16 -22.13
C PHE A 2 3.39 -5.44 -20.67
N GLU A 3 3.68 -6.72 -20.34
CA GLU A 3 4.06 -7.18 -19.03
C GLU A 3 5.18 -8.21 -19.11
N ARG A 4 6.09 -8.18 -18.17
CA ARG A 4 7.16 -9.16 -18.01
C ARG A 4 7.42 -9.41 -16.54
N SER A 5 7.33 -10.67 -16.12
CA SER A 5 7.75 -11.14 -14.79
C SER A 5 8.98 -12.04 -14.94
N HIS A 6 9.95 -11.88 -14.05
CA HIS A 6 11.12 -12.74 -13.97
C HIS A 6 11.61 -12.82 -12.53
N GLU A 7 11.56 -13.99 -11.92
CA GLU A 7 11.94 -14.23 -10.52
C GLU A 7 11.31 -13.19 -9.57
N ASN A 8 12.13 -12.27 -9.05
CA ASN A 8 11.72 -11.24 -8.10
C ASN A 8 11.39 -9.90 -8.78
N THR A 9 11.45 -9.82 -10.11
CA THR A 9 11.21 -8.57 -10.84
C THR A 9 9.91 -8.62 -11.61
N PHE A 10 9.21 -7.49 -11.62
CA PHE A 10 8.02 -7.26 -12.41
C PHE A 10 8.15 -5.94 -13.16
N PHE A 11 7.83 -5.95 -14.43
CA PHE A 11 7.76 -4.75 -15.27
C PHE A 11 6.45 -4.75 -16.05
N SER A 12 5.75 -3.62 -16.05
CA SER A 12 4.62 -3.41 -16.95
C SER A 12 4.61 -2.01 -17.55
N ILE A 13 4.08 -1.92 -18.76
CA ILE A 13 3.75 -0.65 -19.41
C ILE A 13 2.37 -0.78 -20.05
N GLU A 14 1.52 0.21 -19.76
CA GLU A 14 0.16 0.25 -20.29
C GLU A 14 -0.26 1.65 -20.70
N SER A 15 -1.28 1.72 -21.55
CA SER A 15 -1.94 2.94 -21.92
C SER A 15 -3.44 2.68 -22.04
N ASN A 16 -4.24 3.55 -21.44
CA ASN A 16 -5.69 3.42 -21.38
C ASN A 16 -6.37 4.72 -21.80
N ALA A 17 -7.54 4.59 -22.41
CA ALA A 17 -8.41 5.72 -22.72
C ALA A 17 -9.79 5.47 -22.11
N TYR A 18 -10.31 6.45 -21.40
CA TYR A 18 -11.59 6.37 -20.68
C TYR A 18 -12.59 7.38 -21.24
N LYS A 19 -13.80 6.94 -21.49
CA LYS A 19 -14.92 7.80 -21.88
C LYS A 19 -16.01 7.77 -20.82
N HIS A 20 -16.42 8.93 -20.33
CA HIS A 20 -17.54 9.02 -19.40
C HIS A 20 -18.88 8.84 -20.13
N LEU A 21 -19.63 7.80 -19.80
CA LEU A 21 -20.92 7.48 -20.43
C LEU A 21 -22.10 8.29 -19.88
N THR A 22 -21.94 8.94 -18.72
CA THR A 22 -23.05 9.56 -17.96
C THR A 22 -23.06 11.09 -18.00
N ARG A 23 -22.09 11.75 -18.63
CA ARG A 23 -22.06 13.22 -18.75
C ARG A 23 -22.67 13.70 -20.08
N GLN A 24 -23.39 14.81 -20.01
CA GLN A 24 -24.01 15.44 -21.19
C GLN A 24 -23.01 15.90 -22.27
N ASN A 25 -21.71 15.98 -21.97
CA ASN A 25 -20.63 16.27 -22.92
C ASN A 25 -19.77 15.01 -23.14
N SER A 26 -20.36 13.99 -23.74
CA SER A 26 -19.77 12.66 -23.93
C SER A 26 -18.64 12.57 -24.97
N GLU A 27 -18.12 13.70 -25.47
CA GLU A 27 -17.06 13.72 -26.48
C GLU A 27 -15.64 13.82 -25.89
N GLN A 28 -15.52 14.05 -24.58
CA GLN A 28 -14.23 14.20 -23.91
C GLN A 28 -13.72 12.86 -23.41
N TRP A 29 -12.42 12.63 -23.66
CA TRP A 29 -11.70 11.45 -23.25
C TRP A 29 -10.63 11.80 -22.23
N GLU A 30 -10.47 10.94 -21.23
CA GLU A 30 -9.33 10.90 -20.33
C GLU A 30 -8.33 9.86 -20.84
N TYR A 31 -7.05 10.16 -20.78
CA TYR A 31 -6.00 9.27 -21.23
C TYR A 31 -4.97 9.07 -20.13
N LEU A 32 -4.66 7.81 -19.88
CA LEU A 32 -3.52 7.38 -19.07
C LEU A 32 -2.48 6.82 -20.02
N TYR A 33 -1.34 7.56 -20.21
CA TYR A 33 -0.32 7.12 -21.16
C TYR A 33 1.05 7.78 -20.93
N PRO A 34 2.11 7.03 -20.77
CA PRO A 34 2.06 5.65 -20.30
C PRO A 34 1.85 5.57 -18.78
N GLN A 35 1.42 4.42 -18.32
CA GLN A 35 1.66 3.96 -16.96
C GLN A 35 2.77 2.91 -17.01
N ILE A 36 3.80 3.07 -16.19
CA ILE A 36 4.95 2.18 -16.12
C ILE A 36 5.13 1.75 -14.67
N ASN A 37 5.22 0.44 -14.44
CA ASN A 37 5.54 -0.12 -13.13
C ASN A 37 6.81 -0.96 -13.25
N TYR A 38 7.71 -0.81 -12.29
CA TYR A 38 8.90 -1.64 -12.16
C TYR A 38 9.15 -1.99 -10.70
N ASP A 39 8.95 -3.25 -10.37
CA ASP A 39 9.03 -3.76 -9.02
C ASP A 39 10.13 -4.80 -8.89
N ILE A 40 10.84 -4.73 -7.76
CA ILE A 40 11.76 -5.77 -7.31
C ILE A 40 11.32 -6.23 -5.94
N ASN A 41 10.97 -7.49 -5.82
CA ASN A 41 10.35 -8.03 -4.61
C ASN A 41 11.26 -8.98 -3.84
N ASN A 42 11.19 -8.92 -2.51
CA ASN A 42 11.75 -9.93 -1.60
C ASN A 42 13.25 -10.25 -1.79
N ILE A 43 14.06 -9.24 -2.00
CA ILE A 43 15.52 -9.41 -1.94
C ILE A 43 15.90 -9.62 -0.49
N LYS A 44 16.61 -10.72 -0.19
CA LYS A 44 17.12 -10.96 1.17
C LYS A 44 18.16 -9.93 1.55
N ASP A 45 17.93 -9.26 2.66
CA ASP A 45 18.92 -8.39 3.29
C ASP A 45 19.84 -9.23 4.18
N HIS A 46 21.14 -9.23 3.87
CA HIS A 46 22.14 -10.01 4.58
C HIS A 46 22.69 -9.31 5.83
N ASP A 47 22.63 -7.98 5.89
CA ASP A 47 23.21 -7.20 6.99
C ASP A 47 22.26 -7.10 8.18
N PHE A 48 21.02 -6.65 7.94
CA PHE A 48 20.01 -6.50 9.01
C PHE A 48 19.08 -7.70 9.08
N GLY A 49 19.13 -8.58 8.09
CA GLY A 49 18.19 -9.67 7.88
C GLY A 49 16.81 -9.16 7.47
N GLY A 50 15.96 -10.04 6.98
CA GLY A 50 14.66 -9.70 6.44
C GLY A 50 14.66 -9.59 4.92
N ASN A 51 13.67 -8.88 4.37
CA ASN A 51 13.51 -8.72 2.93
C ASN A 51 13.38 -7.24 2.56
N VAL A 52 13.98 -6.88 1.44
CA VAL A 52 13.86 -5.55 0.82
C VAL A 52 13.05 -5.68 -0.47
N SER A 53 12.16 -4.74 -0.70
CA SER A 53 11.43 -4.60 -1.96
C SER A 53 11.51 -3.16 -2.45
N LEU A 54 11.58 -2.98 -3.76
CA LEU A 54 11.57 -1.69 -4.44
C LEU A 54 10.38 -1.65 -5.38
N PHE A 55 9.59 -0.57 -5.29
CA PHE A 55 8.44 -0.32 -6.16
C PHE A 55 8.61 1.03 -6.84
N ASN A 56 8.48 1.05 -8.16
CA ASN A 56 8.57 2.27 -8.95
C ASN A 56 7.35 2.35 -9.85
N ASP A 57 6.66 3.47 -9.76
CA ASP A 57 5.49 3.79 -10.56
C ASP A 57 5.71 5.12 -11.27
N PHE A 58 5.34 5.16 -12.53
CA PHE A 58 5.28 6.38 -13.32
C PHE A 58 4.01 6.40 -14.14
N GLN A 59 3.28 7.51 -14.12
CA GLN A 59 2.09 7.68 -14.93
C GLN A 59 1.95 9.12 -15.45
N ASN A 60 1.52 9.23 -16.69
CA ASN A 60 1.04 10.47 -17.27
C ASN A 60 -0.46 10.38 -17.51
N TYR A 61 -1.15 11.42 -17.17
CA TYR A 61 -2.59 11.51 -17.27
C TYR A 61 -3.01 12.78 -17.99
N LYS A 62 -3.90 12.66 -18.98
CA LYS A 62 -4.59 13.79 -19.59
C LYS A 62 -6.02 13.80 -19.10
N ASN A 63 -6.36 14.83 -18.36
CA ASN A 63 -7.70 15.03 -17.77
C ASN A 63 -8.73 15.57 -18.79
N LEU A 64 -10.00 15.51 -18.41
CA LEU A 64 -11.12 16.03 -19.22
C LEU A 64 -11.02 17.54 -19.53
N ASP A 65 -10.42 18.32 -18.64
CA ASP A 65 -10.19 19.76 -18.80
C ASP A 65 -8.99 20.08 -19.70
N ASN A 66 -8.38 19.05 -20.31
CA ASN A 66 -7.14 19.10 -21.08
C ASN A 66 -5.88 19.48 -20.27
N SER A 67 -5.95 19.46 -18.94
CA SER A 67 -4.73 19.51 -18.14
C SER A 67 -3.95 18.20 -18.27
N TYR A 68 -2.63 18.27 -18.05
CA TYR A 68 -1.76 17.10 -18.01
C TYR A 68 -1.21 16.95 -16.60
N SER A 69 -1.21 15.75 -16.08
CA SER A 69 -0.57 15.43 -14.81
C SER A 69 0.42 14.28 -14.98
N SER A 70 1.59 14.46 -14.41
CA SER A 70 2.62 13.41 -14.33
C SER A 70 2.85 13.05 -12.88
N LEU A 71 2.91 11.78 -12.58
CA LEU A 71 3.19 11.27 -11.24
C LEU A 71 4.27 10.21 -11.32
N ALA A 72 5.32 10.38 -10.53
CA ALA A 72 6.36 9.38 -10.36
C ALA A 72 6.52 9.05 -8.89
N SER A 73 6.58 7.78 -8.54
CA SER A 73 6.89 7.36 -7.17
C SER A 73 7.95 6.27 -7.15
N SER A 74 8.82 6.33 -6.14
CA SER A 74 9.77 5.26 -5.82
C SER A 74 9.67 4.96 -4.34
N GLN A 75 9.54 3.68 -3.99
CA GLN A 75 9.34 3.22 -2.64
C GLN A 75 10.26 2.04 -2.32
N ILE A 76 11.01 2.15 -1.24
CA ILE A 76 11.81 1.07 -0.67
C ILE A 76 11.11 0.58 0.59
N ASN A 77 10.85 -0.71 0.67
CA ASN A 77 10.31 -1.38 1.84
C ASN A 77 11.31 -2.39 2.37
N TRP A 78 11.61 -2.30 3.66
CA TRP A 78 12.26 -3.37 4.40
C TRP A 78 11.26 -4.01 5.35
N SER A 79 11.28 -5.33 5.46
CA SER A 79 10.42 -6.07 6.37
C SER A 79 11.14 -7.24 7.01
N LYS A 80 10.88 -7.48 8.30
CA LYS A 80 11.42 -8.60 9.05
C LYS A 80 10.42 -9.10 10.08
N THR A 81 10.05 -10.37 9.97
CA THR A 81 9.21 -11.03 10.96
C THR A 81 10.07 -11.90 11.88
N ASN A 82 9.92 -11.71 13.18
CA ASN A 82 10.56 -12.50 14.20
C ASN A 82 9.51 -13.14 15.10
N VAL A 83 9.71 -14.40 15.46
CA VAL A 83 8.86 -15.13 16.40
C VAL A 83 9.69 -15.46 17.64
N SER A 84 9.22 -15.01 18.80
CA SER A 84 9.81 -15.37 20.09
C SER A 84 9.49 -16.84 20.40
N LYS A 85 10.51 -17.70 20.41
CA LYS A 85 10.32 -19.14 20.66
C LYS A 85 9.77 -19.45 22.06
N ASN A 86 10.04 -18.60 23.04
CA ASN A 86 9.61 -18.83 24.42
C ASN A 86 8.19 -18.39 24.70
N THR A 87 7.73 -17.33 24.03
CA THR A 87 6.44 -16.70 24.32
C THR A 87 5.43 -16.88 23.19
N GLY A 88 5.87 -17.22 21.97
CA GLY A 88 5.01 -17.22 20.78
C GLY A 88 4.67 -15.81 20.26
N LEU A 89 5.26 -14.76 20.81
CA LEU A 89 5.04 -13.38 20.37
C LEU A 89 5.66 -13.19 18.97
N ILE A 90 4.89 -12.58 18.08
CA ILE A 90 5.30 -12.29 16.71
C ILE A 90 5.55 -10.78 16.59
N PHE A 91 6.70 -10.43 16.06
CA PHE A 91 7.10 -9.06 15.73
C PHE A 91 7.26 -8.95 14.22
N ASP A 92 6.37 -8.22 13.57
CA ASP A 92 6.49 -7.88 12.14
C ASP A 92 6.93 -6.42 12.03
N ASN A 93 8.23 -6.23 11.79
CA ASN A 93 8.86 -4.92 11.71
C ASN A 93 8.97 -4.48 10.26
N ARG A 94 8.67 -3.22 10.00
CA ARG A 94 8.76 -2.61 8.67
C ARG A 94 9.36 -1.23 8.72
N ALA A 95 10.22 -0.96 7.76
CA ALA A 95 10.67 0.38 7.44
C ALA A 95 10.33 0.67 5.98
N ASN A 96 9.75 1.82 5.74
CA ASN A 96 9.36 2.28 4.43
C ASN A 96 9.94 3.66 4.17
N PHE A 97 10.42 3.88 2.97
CA PHE A 97 10.79 5.19 2.47
C PHE A 97 10.25 5.36 1.08
N ARG A 98 9.40 6.37 0.89
CA ARG A 98 8.78 6.67 -0.39
C ARG A 98 9.04 8.11 -0.79
N ILE A 99 9.35 8.32 -2.06
CA ILE A 99 9.44 9.63 -2.72
C ILE A 99 8.34 9.67 -3.77
N VAL A 100 7.61 10.78 -3.81
CA VAL A 100 6.60 11.04 -4.83
C VAL A 100 6.91 12.39 -5.46
N SER A 101 6.97 12.42 -6.78
CA SER A 101 7.04 13.65 -7.58
C SER A 101 5.77 13.77 -8.40
N SER A 102 5.08 14.89 -8.30
CA SER A 102 3.91 15.19 -9.13
C SER A 102 4.08 16.53 -9.83
N SER A 103 3.63 16.58 -11.08
CA SER A 103 3.59 17.78 -11.91
C SER A 103 2.20 17.88 -12.53
N ILE A 104 1.59 19.06 -12.45
CA ILE A 104 0.31 19.36 -13.07
C ILE A 104 0.51 20.60 -13.94
N ASP A 105 0.24 20.43 -15.25
CA ASP A 105 0.25 21.50 -16.24
C ASP A 105 -1.20 21.88 -16.57
N PHE A 106 -1.62 23.06 -16.13
CA PHE A 106 -2.93 23.63 -16.40
C PHE A 106 -2.87 24.44 -17.69
N LYS A 107 -3.61 24.01 -18.72
CA LYS A 107 -3.75 24.80 -19.96
C LYS A 107 -4.53 26.07 -19.70
N GLY A 108 -3.86 27.22 -19.77
CA GLY A 108 -4.48 28.51 -19.88
C GLY A 108 -3.95 29.60 -18.96
N THR A 109 -4.34 29.69 -17.72
CA THR A 109 -4.04 30.85 -16.87
C THR A 109 -3.52 30.53 -15.48
N GLU A 110 -3.51 29.28 -15.11
CA GLU A 110 -3.02 28.82 -13.80
C GLU A 110 -1.56 28.41 -13.88
N LYS A 111 -0.86 28.56 -12.77
CA LYS A 111 0.56 28.18 -12.69
C LYS A 111 0.69 26.68 -12.61
N ASP A 112 1.65 26.15 -13.36
CA ASP A 112 2.07 24.76 -13.21
C ASP A 112 2.44 24.47 -11.75
N GLU A 113 1.93 23.36 -11.22
CA GLU A 113 2.25 22.90 -9.88
C GLU A 113 3.22 21.72 -9.94
N ASN A 114 4.37 21.88 -9.31
CA ASN A 114 5.35 20.81 -9.14
C ASN A 114 5.55 20.54 -7.65
N THR A 115 5.40 19.29 -7.25
CA THR A 115 5.54 18.87 -5.86
C THR A 115 6.46 17.67 -5.75
N ILE A 116 7.34 17.69 -4.75
CA ILE A 116 8.14 16.53 -4.33
C ILE A 116 7.83 16.28 -2.86
N ALA A 117 7.41 15.08 -2.54
CA ALA A 117 7.07 14.68 -1.18
C ALA A 117 7.85 13.44 -0.74
N PHE A 118 8.22 13.40 0.55
CA PHE A 118 8.96 12.31 1.19
C PHE A 118 8.11 11.70 2.30
N TYR A 119 8.01 10.39 2.31
CA TYR A 119 7.18 9.64 3.25
C TYR A 119 7.98 8.51 3.93
N PRO A 120 8.85 8.83 4.90
CA PRO A 120 9.49 7.81 5.72
C PRO A 120 8.50 7.28 6.75
N GLN A 121 8.53 5.97 7.02
CA GLN A 121 7.69 5.34 8.01
C GLN A 121 8.40 4.14 8.62
N ILE A 122 8.28 3.99 9.94
CA ILE A 122 8.72 2.80 10.67
C ILE A 122 7.53 2.29 11.48
N ALA A 123 7.32 0.98 11.44
CA ALA A 123 6.24 0.34 12.18
C ALA A 123 6.65 -1.03 12.70
N SER A 124 6.02 -1.44 13.80
CA SER A 124 6.14 -2.78 14.35
C SER A 124 4.76 -3.30 14.72
N LYS A 125 4.32 -4.39 14.08
CA LYS A 125 3.09 -5.09 14.46
C LYS A 125 3.46 -6.21 15.43
N LEU A 126 3.06 -6.08 16.69
CA LEU A 126 3.15 -7.11 17.71
C LEU A 126 1.85 -7.89 17.73
N SER A 127 1.94 -9.21 17.63
CA SER A 127 0.77 -10.08 17.69
C SER A 127 1.04 -11.32 18.53
N PHE A 128 0.00 -11.79 19.21
CA PHE A 128 0.07 -12.95 20.10
C PHE A 128 -1.09 -13.92 19.82
N PRO A 129 -0.92 -14.89 18.89
CA PRO A 129 -2.00 -15.82 18.56
C PRO A 129 -2.23 -16.83 19.68
N LEU A 130 -3.45 -16.82 20.23
CA LEU A 130 -3.98 -17.78 21.19
C LEU A 130 -4.89 -18.75 20.46
N ILE A 131 -4.56 -20.03 20.49
CA ILE A 131 -5.28 -21.06 19.77
C ILE A 131 -5.99 -21.99 20.76
N LYS A 132 -7.29 -22.21 20.53
CA LYS A 132 -8.08 -23.22 21.22
C LYS A 132 -8.62 -24.21 20.20
N ILE A 133 -8.28 -25.48 20.39
CA ILE A 133 -8.70 -26.58 19.50
C ILE A 133 -9.67 -27.48 20.27
N ASN A 134 -10.87 -27.66 19.73
CA ASN A 134 -11.86 -28.65 20.17
C ASN A 134 -12.06 -29.68 19.06
N LYS A 135 -12.87 -30.73 19.34
CA LYS A 135 -13.15 -31.76 18.36
C LYS A 135 -13.89 -31.23 17.11
N GLU A 136 -14.78 -30.29 17.30
CA GLU A 136 -15.71 -29.77 16.27
C GLU A 136 -15.26 -28.39 15.73
N ASN A 137 -14.43 -27.66 16.45
CA ASN A 137 -13.99 -26.32 16.01
C ASN A 137 -12.57 -26.00 16.48
N SER A 138 -11.95 -25.07 15.79
CA SER A 138 -10.74 -24.40 16.24
C SER A 138 -10.98 -22.88 16.27
N GLN A 139 -10.46 -22.24 17.29
CA GLN A 139 -10.56 -20.79 17.46
C GLN A 139 -9.17 -20.20 17.61
N THR A 140 -8.93 -19.10 16.92
CA THR A 140 -7.72 -18.32 17.10
C THR A 140 -8.10 -16.89 17.48
N LEU A 141 -7.62 -16.44 18.62
CA LEU A 141 -7.74 -15.06 19.07
C LEU A 141 -6.34 -14.44 19.06
N THR A 142 -6.14 -13.40 18.28
CA THR A 142 -4.85 -12.74 18.13
C THR A 142 -4.95 -11.28 18.55
N PRO A 143 -4.56 -10.94 19.81
CA PRO A 143 -4.34 -9.55 20.18
C PRO A 143 -3.25 -8.92 19.34
N VAL A 144 -3.45 -7.68 18.91
CA VAL A 144 -2.54 -6.93 18.06
C VAL A 144 -2.29 -5.54 18.66
N LEU A 145 -1.02 -5.14 18.67
CA LEU A 145 -0.57 -3.78 18.95
C LEU A 145 0.39 -3.34 17.85
N MET A 146 0.13 -2.19 17.23
CA MET A 146 0.90 -1.73 16.09
C MET A 146 1.23 -0.24 16.20
N PRO A 147 2.34 0.13 16.86
CA PRO A 147 2.88 1.47 16.81
C PRO A 147 3.47 1.76 15.41
N ILE A 148 3.22 2.97 14.93
CA ILE A 148 3.68 3.49 13.65
C ILE A 148 4.25 4.88 13.88
N LEU A 149 5.46 5.11 13.37
CA LEU A 149 6.14 6.38 13.40
C LEU A 149 6.27 6.90 11.96
N ALA A 150 5.69 8.04 11.70
CA ALA A 150 5.78 8.77 10.43
C ALA A 150 5.79 10.27 10.73
N PRO A 151 6.46 11.11 9.93
CA PRO A 151 6.37 12.56 10.09
C PRO A 151 4.97 13.06 9.72
N TYR A 152 4.61 14.22 10.25
CA TYR A 152 3.44 14.94 9.77
C TYR A 152 3.71 15.51 8.38
N ASN A 153 2.75 15.39 7.49
CA ASN A 153 2.73 16.02 6.18
C ASN A 153 1.34 16.64 5.92
N ASN A 154 1.17 17.26 4.78
CA ASN A 154 -0.09 17.91 4.39
C ASN A 154 -1.20 16.93 3.98
N TYR A 155 -1.06 15.65 4.28
CA TYR A 155 -2.09 14.66 4.01
C TYR A 155 -3.32 14.89 4.92
N THR A 156 -4.50 14.86 4.34
CA THR A 156 -5.77 15.22 5.01
C THR A 156 -6.41 14.08 5.81
N GLY A 157 -5.74 12.96 5.95
CA GLY A 157 -6.17 11.83 6.77
C GLY A 157 -6.66 10.61 5.97
N PRO A 158 -6.88 9.47 6.63
CA PRO A 158 -7.36 8.26 5.99
C PRO A 158 -8.81 8.45 5.52
N GLN A 159 -9.12 7.96 4.34
CA GLN A 159 -10.45 8.09 3.75
C GLN A 159 -11.51 7.29 4.51
N ALA A 160 -11.16 6.10 4.95
CA ALA A 160 -12.02 5.26 5.78
C ALA A 160 -11.19 4.23 6.54
N VAL A 161 -11.45 4.12 7.85
CA VAL A 161 -10.91 3.02 8.68
C VAL A 161 -12.00 1.97 8.81
N ASN A 162 -11.68 0.73 8.47
CA ASN A 162 -12.59 -0.41 8.59
C ASN A 162 -11.83 -1.63 9.12
N THR A 163 -12.54 -2.72 9.35
CA THR A 163 -11.97 -3.96 9.90
C THR A 163 -10.89 -4.58 9.00
N GLY A 164 -10.95 -4.35 7.69
CA GLY A 164 -9.98 -4.89 6.73
C GLY A 164 -8.68 -4.10 6.67
N ASN A 165 -8.66 -2.82 7.11
CA ASN A 165 -7.48 -1.96 7.00
C ASN A 165 -6.96 -1.40 8.32
N ILE A 166 -7.60 -1.69 9.47
CA ILE A 166 -7.21 -1.13 10.77
C ILE A 166 -5.74 -1.43 11.13
N PHE A 167 -5.22 -2.57 10.72
CA PHE A 167 -3.83 -2.97 10.91
C PHE A 167 -2.96 -2.78 9.66
N SER A 168 -3.39 -1.95 8.71
CA SER A 168 -2.56 -1.59 7.55
C SER A 168 -1.54 -0.52 7.92
N TYR A 169 -0.35 -0.62 7.34
CA TYR A 169 0.75 0.34 7.52
C TYR A 169 0.44 1.70 6.88
N ASN A 170 -0.28 1.69 5.77
CA ASN A 170 -0.82 2.86 5.10
C ASN A 170 -2.27 2.58 4.73
N ARG A 171 -3.19 3.46 5.14
CA ARG A 171 -4.63 3.36 4.84
C ARG A 171 -5.07 4.40 3.80
N ALA A 172 -4.15 5.27 3.39
CA ALA A 172 -4.38 6.21 2.32
C ALA A 172 -4.40 5.51 0.96
N THR A 173 -5.23 5.99 0.05
CA THR A 173 -5.35 5.47 -1.32
C THR A 173 -4.71 6.43 -2.32
N GLY A 174 -4.23 5.90 -3.44
CA GLY A 174 -3.57 6.66 -4.51
C GLY A 174 -2.06 6.76 -4.34
N LEU A 175 -1.37 7.02 -5.46
CA LEU A 175 0.09 7.04 -5.52
C LEU A 175 0.72 8.23 -4.79
N ASN A 176 0.02 9.36 -4.69
CA ASN A 176 0.50 10.58 -4.04
C ASN A 176 0.02 10.74 -2.59
N ASN A 177 -0.71 9.77 -2.05
CA ASN A 177 -1.26 9.85 -0.71
C ASN A 177 -0.55 8.87 0.24
N TRP A 178 -0.22 9.37 1.44
CA TRP A 178 0.39 8.59 2.49
C TRP A 178 -0.13 9.04 3.85
N GLU A 179 -0.49 8.10 4.69
CA GLU A 179 -0.99 8.43 6.01
C GLU A 179 0.13 8.94 6.90
N SER A 180 0.00 10.18 7.38
CA SER A 180 1.02 10.90 8.13
C SER A 180 0.78 10.85 9.64
N GLY A 181 1.82 11.23 10.37
CA GLY A 181 1.82 11.34 11.83
C GLY A 181 2.02 10.02 12.56
N PRO A 182 2.52 10.09 13.80
CA PRO A 182 2.65 8.93 14.67
C PRO A 182 1.27 8.43 15.11
N ARG A 183 1.09 7.11 15.17
CA ARG A 183 -0.16 6.49 15.60
C ARG A 183 0.05 5.11 16.21
N ILE A 184 -0.93 4.66 16.96
CA ILE A 184 -0.97 3.30 17.52
C ILE A 184 -2.31 2.69 17.15
N ASN A 185 -2.25 1.56 16.45
CA ASN A 185 -3.40 0.72 16.19
C ASN A 185 -3.39 -0.44 17.17
N TYR A 186 -4.52 -0.77 17.77
CA TYR A 186 -4.64 -1.89 18.69
C TYR A 186 -6.02 -2.55 18.56
N GLY A 187 -6.07 -3.83 18.88
CA GLY A 187 -7.30 -4.61 18.81
C GLY A 187 -7.01 -6.09 18.88
N PHE A 188 -7.92 -6.88 18.34
CA PHE A 188 -7.76 -8.31 18.19
C PHE A 188 -8.38 -8.79 16.87
N GLU A 189 -7.81 -9.85 16.33
CA GLU A 189 -8.33 -10.62 15.22
C GLU A 189 -8.88 -11.93 15.80
N TRP A 190 -10.12 -12.28 15.48
CA TRP A 190 -10.73 -13.54 15.91
C TRP A 190 -11.15 -14.34 14.70
N PHE A 191 -10.70 -15.58 14.67
CA PHE A 191 -11.01 -16.54 13.61
C PHE A 191 -11.63 -17.79 14.23
N LEU A 192 -12.76 -18.25 13.69
CA LEU A 192 -13.43 -19.46 14.06
C LEU A 192 -13.50 -20.39 12.84
N ASP A 193 -12.91 -21.58 12.98
CA ASP A 193 -12.97 -22.64 11.99
C ASP A 193 -13.90 -23.75 12.54
N ILE A 194 -14.99 -24.01 11.86
CA ILE A 194 -15.97 -25.06 12.20
C ILE A 194 -15.71 -26.24 11.27
N LYS A 195 -15.38 -27.40 11.84
CA LYS A 195 -15.29 -28.63 11.06
C LYS A 195 -16.69 -29.08 10.73
N ASP A 196 -17.14 -28.82 9.51
CA ASP A 196 -18.32 -29.43 8.97
C ASP A 196 -18.04 -30.93 8.79
N ASN A 197 -18.57 -31.77 9.69
CA ASN A 197 -18.73 -33.20 9.42
C ASN A 197 -19.88 -33.34 8.43
N LEU A 198 -19.64 -33.01 7.17
CA LEU A 198 -20.48 -33.52 6.07
C LEU A 198 -20.09 -34.98 5.85
N ASP A 199 -20.60 -35.85 6.71
CA ASP A 199 -20.77 -37.27 6.39
C ASP A 199 -21.84 -37.33 5.31
N ILE A 200 -21.42 -37.44 4.04
CA ILE A 200 -22.27 -37.83 2.90
C ILE A 200 -22.16 -39.33 2.73
#